data_b8920c4198a3398ec29011cfb13141b5
#
_entry.id   b8920c4198a3398ec29011cfb13141b5
#
_cell.length_a   1.000
_cell.length_b   1.000
_cell.length_c   1.000
_cell.angle_alpha   90.00
_cell.angle_beta   90.00
_cell.angle_gamma   90.00
#
_symmetry.space_group_name_H-M   'P 1'
#
loop_
_entity.id
_entity.type
_entity.pdbx_description
1 polymer ?
#
loop_
_entity_poly.entity_id
_entity_poly.type
_entity_poly.pdbx_seq_one_letter_code
_entity_poly.pdbx_strand_id
1 'polypeptide(L)'
;MAGVVGERRGIPDISMDASCASAAAVYGNNGSYPAEPPGWSTACGTSLAAPMFAGIVALAAQQAGHTLGAINPALYRMAASHAPGVVDVVHGDNSFTFSSQGKTHIVPGFHAQRGYDLISGLGTIDAAQFVPELAKAAG
;
A
#
# COMPACT_ATOMS: atom_id res chain seq x y z
N MET A 1 -7.19 -16.54 -3.11
CA MET A 1 -7.73 -15.40 -3.90
C MET A 1 -9.03 -15.72 -4.65
N ALA A 2 -9.13 -16.79 -5.39
CA ALA A 2 -10.34 -17.10 -6.18
C ALA A 2 -11.66 -17.06 -5.36
N GLY A 3 -11.62 -17.44 -4.09
CA GLY A 3 -12.78 -17.34 -3.20
C GLY A 3 -13.23 -15.92 -2.84
N VAL A 4 -12.35 -14.91 -3.03
CA VAL A 4 -12.64 -13.52 -2.69
C VAL A 4 -13.10 -12.72 -3.92
N VAL A 5 -12.45 -12.93 -5.07
CA VAL A 5 -12.67 -12.13 -6.28
C VAL A 5 -13.28 -12.90 -7.45
N GLY A 6 -13.43 -14.22 -7.34
CA GLY A 6 -13.88 -15.08 -8.42
C GLY A 6 -12.93 -14.98 -9.63
N GLU A 7 -13.50 -14.71 -10.80
CA GLU A 7 -12.75 -14.54 -12.05
C GLU A 7 -12.31 -13.09 -12.33
N ARG A 8 -12.51 -12.17 -11.36
CA ARG A 8 -12.20 -10.76 -11.53
C ARG A 8 -10.81 -10.42 -10.97
N ARG A 9 -10.24 -9.32 -11.46
CA ARG A 9 -9.05 -8.73 -10.89
C ARG A 9 -9.43 -8.07 -9.56
N GLY A 10 -8.81 -8.54 -8.47
CA GLY A 10 -8.93 -7.88 -7.16
C GLY A 10 -7.96 -6.70 -7.04
N ILE A 11 -8.31 -5.71 -6.26
CA ILE A 11 -7.47 -4.59 -5.81
C ILE A 11 -7.77 -4.32 -4.33
N PRO A 12 -6.75 -3.86 -3.57
CA PRO A 12 -5.35 -3.64 -3.92
C PRO A 12 -4.53 -4.94 -4.00
N ASP A 13 -3.27 -4.86 -4.46
CA ASP A 13 -2.31 -5.98 -4.34
C ASP A 13 -1.60 -5.96 -3.00
N ILE A 14 -1.20 -4.76 -2.56
CA ILE A 14 -0.50 -4.48 -1.30
C ILE A 14 -1.00 -3.14 -0.73
N SER A 15 -0.87 -2.94 0.56
CA SER A 15 -1.25 -1.70 1.24
C SER A 15 -0.08 -1.14 2.04
N MET A 16 -0.11 0.17 2.25
CA MET A 16 0.80 0.89 3.13
C MET A 16 0.04 1.96 3.89
N ASP A 17 0.68 2.56 4.90
CA ASP A 17 0.07 3.63 5.66
C ASP A 17 -0.37 4.79 4.75
N ALA A 18 -1.64 5.14 4.84
CA ALA A 18 -2.27 6.22 4.13
C ALA A 18 -3.07 7.15 5.07
N SER A 19 -3.01 6.91 6.38
CA SER A 19 -3.76 7.68 7.38
C SER A 19 -3.20 9.09 7.51
N CYS A 20 -4.08 10.10 7.53
CA CYS A 20 -3.67 11.47 7.82
C CYS A 20 -3.33 11.67 9.32
N ALA A 21 -3.66 10.72 10.20
CA ALA A 21 -3.23 10.75 11.59
C ALA A 21 -1.75 10.36 11.76
N SER A 22 -1.19 9.61 10.81
CA SER A 22 0.22 9.22 10.73
C SER A 22 0.94 9.84 9.52
N ALA A 23 0.47 10.99 9.04
CA ALA A 23 0.99 11.70 7.89
C ALA A 23 2.50 11.94 7.94
N ALA A 24 3.18 11.82 6.81
CA ALA A 24 4.58 12.18 6.70
C ALA A 24 4.76 13.70 6.59
N ALA A 25 5.76 14.24 7.28
CA ALA A 25 6.20 15.62 7.09
C ALA A 25 7.04 15.70 5.81
N VAL A 26 6.67 16.61 4.91
CA VAL A 26 7.40 16.86 3.67
C VAL A 26 7.73 18.34 3.54
N TYR A 27 8.93 18.65 3.05
CA TYR A 27 9.35 20.02 2.77
C TYR A 27 9.29 20.30 1.29
N GLY A 28 8.43 21.23 0.89
CA GLY A 28 8.35 21.72 -0.49
C GLY A 28 9.06 23.07 -0.63
N ASN A 29 9.93 23.21 -1.63
CA ASN A 29 10.65 24.46 -1.91
C ASN A 29 10.34 25.07 -3.28
N ASN A 30 9.55 24.41 -4.10
CA ASN A 30 9.34 24.73 -5.51
C ASN A 30 7.97 25.34 -5.83
N GLY A 31 7.16 25.65 -4.81
CA GLY A 31 5.83 26.23 -5.03
C GLY A 31 4.94 25.35 -5.92
N SER A 32 5.00 24.04 -5.74
CA SER A 32 4.27 23.04 -6.56
C SER A 32 2.74 23.23 -6.55
N TYR A 33 2.25 24.03 -5.61
CA TYR A 33 0.90 24.58 -5.61
C TYR A 33 1.01 26.11 -5.74
N PRO A 34 0.34 26.75 -6.71
CA PRO A 34 0.47 28.19 -6.96
C PRO A 34 0.11 29.09 -5.77
N ALA A 35 -0.41 28.54 -4.70
CA ALA A 35 -0.89 29.30 -3.52
C ALA A 35 -0.12 29.02 -2.24
N GLU A 36 0.83 28.06 -2.20
CA GLU A 36 1.56 27.74 -0.97
C GLU A 36 3.03 28.15 -1.08
N PRO A 37 3.52 28.97 -0.13
CA PRO A 37 4.94 29.32 -0.07
C PRO A 37 5.77 28.06 0.26
N PRO A 38 7.09 28.07 -0.06
CA PRO A 38 7.99 27.02 0.38
C PRO A 38 7.89 26.79 1.89
N GLY A 39 7.83 25.51 2.30
CA GLY A 39 7.68 25.20 3.71
C GLY A 39 7.40 23.74 3.98
N TRP A 40 7.19 23.43 5.26
CA TRP A 40 6.76 22.13 5.73
C TRP A 40 5.25 21.97 5.55
N SER A 41 4.87 20.83 5.03
CA SER A 41 3.49 20.36 4.92
C SER A 41 3.37 18.90 5.31
N THR A 42 2.16 18.36 5.31
CA THR A 42 1.92 16.94 5.58
C THR A 42 1.40 16.25 4.33
N ALA A 43 1.89 15.05 4.07
CA ALA A 43 1.38 14.17 3.03
C ALA A 43 0.74 12.93 3.65
N CYS A 44 -0.45 12.56 3.16
CA CYS A 44 -1.17 11.36 3.56
C CYS A 44 -1.97 10.80 2.37
N GLY A 45 -2.78 9.80 2.63
CA GLY A 45 -3.56 9.12 1.59
C GLY A 45 -2.70 8.17 0.75
N THR A 46 -3.32 7.60 -0.27
CA THR A 46 -2.61 6.75 -1.25
C THR A 46 -1.51 7.52 -2.00
N SER A 47 -1.57 8.85 -1.99
CA SER A 47 -0.53 9.75 -2.49
C SER A 47 0.78 9.69 -1.68
N LEU A 48 0.73 9.24 -0.43
CA LEU A 48 1.91 8.91 0.38
C LEU A 48 2.28 7.43 0.21
N ALA A 49 1.32 6.52 0.30
CA ALA A 49 1.53 5.09 0.24
C ALA A 49 2.23 4.64 -1.06
N ALA A 50 1.78 5.12 -2.20
CA ALA A 50 2.32 4.71 -3.50
C ALA A 50 3.80 5.09 -3.71
N PRO A 51 4.26 6.34 -3.48
CA PRO A 51 5.67 6.69 -3.61
C PRO A 51 6.55 6.03 -2.53
N MET A 52 6.05 5.77 -1.32
CA MET A 52 6.78 4.99 -0.31
C MET A 52 7.04 3.58 -0.83
N PHE A 53 6.03 2.90 -1.35
CA PHE A 53 6.20 1.57 -1.92
C PHE A 53 7.14 1.59 -3.13
N ALA A 54 7.03 2.60 -4.01
CA ALA A 54 7.93 2.76 -5.16
C ALA A 54 9.40 2.91 -4.71
N GLY A 55 9.66 3.67 -3.64
CA GLY A 55 11.00 3.80 -3.06
C GLY A 55 11.56 2.46 -2.54
N ILE A 56 10.72 1.67 -1.88
CA ILE A 56 11.10 0.34 -1.39
C ILE A 56 11.39 -0.62 -2.55
N VAL A 57 10.58 -0.59 -3.61
CA VAL A 57 10.83 -1.38 -4.82
C VAL A 57 12.14 -0.94 -5.52
N ALA A 58 12.46 0.35 -5.51
CA ALA A 58 13.72 0.86 -6.03
C ALA A 58 14.94 0.32 -5.25
N LEU A 59 14.83 0.21 -3.92
CA LEU A 59 15.87 -0.42 -3.10
C LEU A 59 16.04 -1.91 -3.44
N ALA A 60 14.93 -2.62 -3.70
CA ALA A 60 15.00 -4.02 -4.12
C ALA A 60 15.66 -4.16 -5.51
N ALA A 61 15.36 -3.26 -6.45
CA ALA A 61 16.01 -3.22 -7.76
C ALA A 61 17.52 -2.91 -7.66
N GLN A 62 17.88 -1.98 -6.77
CA GLN A 62 19.28 -1.69 -6.46
C GLN A 62 20.01 -2.92 -5.91
N GLN A 63 19.40 -3.64 -4.99
CA GLN A 63 19.98 -4.85 -4.41
C GLN A 63 20.07 -5.99 -5.41
N ALA A 64 19.11 -6.12 -6.33
CA ALA A 64 19.14 -7.10 -7.42
C ALA A 64 20.18 -6.78 -8.49
N GLY A 65 20.58 -5.52 -8.61
CA GLY A 65 21.51 -5.05 -9.66
C GLY A 65 20.86 -4.87 -11.05
N HIS A 66 19.54 -4.98 -11.14
CA HIS A 66 18.78 -4.82 -12.40
C HIS A 66 17.34 -4.36 -12.13
N THR A 67 16.63 -3.98 -13.19
CA THR A 67 15.20 -3.66 -13.12
C THR A 67 14.38 -4.90 -12.85
N LEU A 68 13.40 -4.80 -11.95
CA LEU A 68 12.58 -5.95 -11.54
C LEU A 68 11.38 -6.23 -12.47
N GLY A 69 11.09 -5.30 -13.41
CA GLY A 69 9.94 -5.44 -14.31
C GLY A 69 8.59 -5.44 -13.56
N ALA A 70 7.67 -6.30 -13.99
CA ALA A 70 6.36 -6.47 -13.35
C ALA A 70 6.49 -7.29 -12.06
N ILE A 71 6.45 -6.65 -10.90
CA ILE A 71 6.66 -7.30 -9.60
C ILE A 71 5.45 -8.06 -9.06
N ASN A 72 4.24 -7.84 -9.59
CA ASN A 72 3.03 -8.49 -9.06
C ASN A 72 3.15 -10.03 -8.98
N PRO A 73 3.64 -10.76 -10.00
CA PRO A 73 3.82 -12.20 -9.88
C PRO A 73 4.78 -12.60 -8.74
N ALA A 74 5.83 -11.80 -8.49
CA ALA A 74 6.76 -12.03 -7.40
C ALA A 74 6.07 -11.82 -6.04
N LEU A 75 5.30 -10.73 -5.88
CA LEU A 75 4.52 -10.47 -4.66
C LEU A 75 3.60 -11.63 -4.29
N TYR A 76 2.86 -12.15 -5.27
CA TYR A 76 1.94 -13.25 -5.03
C TYR A 76 2.67 -14.57 -4.72
N ARG A 77 3.82 -14.83 -5.33
CA ARG A 77 4.66 -15.98 -4.96
C ARG A 77 5.21 -15.86 -3.54
N MET A 78 5.71 -14.68 -3.17
CA MET A 78 6.19 -14.40 -1.80
C MET A 78 5.09 -14.63 -0.76
N ALA A 79 3.90 -14.09 -0.99
CA ALA A 79 2.77 -14.30 -0.09
C ALA A 79 2.36 -15.79 0.00
N ALA A 80 2.31 -16.51 -1.12
CA ALA A 80 1.95 -17.92 -1.17
C ALA A 80 2.97 -18.83 -0.46
N SER A 81 4.24 -18.46 -0.47
CA SER A 81 5.32 -19.16 0.22
C SER A 81 5.55 -18.69 1.66
N HIS A 82 4.75 -17.74 2.15
CA HIS A 82 4.96 -17.08 3.44
C HIS A 82 6.39 -16.51 3.58
N ALA A 83 6.93 -15.96 2.50
CA ALA A 83 8.24 -15.31 2.52
C ALA A 83 8.26 -14.15 3.51
N PRO A 84 9.38 -13.93 4.21
CA PRO A 84 9.51 -12.78 5.10
C PRO A 84 9.26 -11.45 4.40
N GLY A 85 8.70 -10.49 5.13
CA GLY A 85 8.51 -9.12 4.66
C GLY A 85 7.10 -8.81 4.13
N VAL A 86 6.26 -9.80 3.84
CA VAL A 86 4.82 -9.60 3.62
C VAL A 86 4.10 -9.84 4.94
N VAL A 87 3.39 -8.82 5.43
CA VAL A 87 2.71 -8.82 6.73
C VAL A 87 1.21 -8.75 6.49
N ASP A 88 0.51 -9.83 6.79
CA ASP A 88 -0.94 -9.94 6.62
C ASP A 88 -1.69 -9.01 7.59
N VAL A 89 -2.63 -8.22 7.08
CA VAL A 89 -3.50 -7.34 7.87
C VAL A 89 -4.82 -8.07 8.12
N VAL A 90 -5.04 -8.51 9.34
CA VAL A 90 -6.16 -9.41 9.69
C VAL A 90 -7.26 -8.75 10.51
N HIS A 91 -7.16 -7.46 10.82
CA HIS A 91 -8.14 -6.71 11.61
C HIS A 91 -8.43 -5.35 11.00
N GLY A 92 -9.68 -4.93 11.07
CA GLY A 92 -10.19 -3.65 10.60
C GLY A 92 -11.22 -3.79 9.49
N ASP A 93 -11.75 -2.66 9.07
CA ASP A 93 -12.67 -2.54 7.94
C ASP A 93 -12.49 -1.17 7.26
N ASN A 94 -12.95 -1.03 6.03
CA ASN A 94 -12.93 0.22 5.28
C ASN A 94 -14.33 0.82 5.09
N SER A 95 -15.25 0.53 5.99
CA SER A 95 -16.56 1.20 6.04
C SER A 95 -16.37 2.70 6.27
N PHE A 96 -17.18 3.50 5.60
CA PHE A 96 -17.06 4.95 5.66
C PHE A 96 -18.37 5.58 6.11
N THR A 97 -18.28 6.48 7.08
CA THR A 97 -19.42 7.25 7.58
C THR A 97 -19.23 8.72 7.30
N PHE A 98 -20.21 9.36 6.71
CA PHE A 98 -20.18 10.80 6.45
C PHE A 98 -21.55 11.43 6.74
N SER A 99 -21.54 12.73 6.99
CA SER A 99 -22.75 13.52 7.17
C SER A 99 -22.99 14.43 5.97
N SER A 100 -24.22 14.40 5.43
CA SER A 100 -24.66 15.26 4.35
C SER A 100 -26.08 15.71 4.59
N GLN A 101 -26.36 17.01 4.44
CA GLN A 101 -27.69 17.60 4.65
C GLN A 101 -28.32 17.26 5.99
N GLY A 102 -27.51 17.21 7.06
CA GLY A 102 -27.96 16.88 8.42
C GLY A 102 -28.31 15.39 8.66
N LYS A 103 -28.01 14.51 7.69
CA LYS A 103 -28.19 13.05 7.82
C LYS A 103 -26.85 12.34 7.81
N THR A 104 -26.75 11.31 8.63
CA THR A 104 -25.61 10.39 8.66
C THR A 104 -25.81 9.27 7.63
N HIS A 105 -24.82 9.07 6.79
CA HIS A 105 -24.79 8.02 5.78
C HIS A 105 -23.66 7.06 6.12
N ILE A 106 -23.93 5.77 6.01
CA ILE A 106 -22.94 4.70 6.19
C ILE A 106 -22.79 3.97 4.87
N VAL A 107 -21.56 3.91 4.35
CA VAL A 107 -21.20 3.08 3.21
C VAL A 107 -20.50 1.84 3.76
N PRO A 108 -21.13 0.66 3.69
CA PRO A 108 -20.52 -0.57 4.14
C PRO A 108 -19.27 -0.88 3.31
N GLY A 109 -18.18 -1.22 3.98
CA GLY A 109 -16.93 -1.64 3.36
C GLY A 109 -16.71 -3.15 3.46
N PHE A 110 -15.47 -3.54 3.26
CA PHE A 110 -15.00 -4.92 3.45
C PHE A 110 -14.30 -5.04 4.81
N HIS A 111 -14.16 -6.26 5.30
CA HIS A 111 -13.39 -6.57 6.51
C HIS A 111 -12.05 -7.18 6.15
N ALA A 112 -11.02 -6.82 6.92
CA ALA A 112 -9.72 -7.48 6.85
C ALA A 112 -9.86 -8.92 7.35
N GLN A 113 -9.14 -9.84 6.71
CA GLN A 113 -9.17 -11.26 7.05
C GLN A 113 -7.84 -11.92 6.70
N ARG A 114 -7.62 -13.13 7.17
CA ARG A 114 -6.40 -13.87 6.85
C ARG A 114 -6.25 -14.09 5.35
N GLY A 115 -5.05 -13.84 4.85
CA GLY A 115 -4.71 -13.94 3.44
C GLY A 115 -5.20 -12.73 2.63
N TYR A 116 -5.43 -12.92 1.35
CA TYR A 116 -5.86 -11.82 0.48
C TYR A 116 -7.26 -11.33 0.83
N ASP A 117 -7.41 -10.02 0.99
CA ASP A 117 -8.70 -9.34 1.14
C ASP A 117 -8.82 -8.07 0.27
N LEU A 118 -10.02 -7.47 0.24
CA LEU A 118 -10.31 -6.29 -0.60
C LEU A 118 -10.01 -4.96 0.12
N ILE A 119 -9.39 -4.98 1.30
CA ILE A 119 -8.94 -3.78 2.02
C ILE A 119 -7.45 -3.59 1.82
N SER A 120 -6.66 -4.63 2.12
CA SER A 120 -5.20 -4.57 2.21
C SER A 120 -4.48 -5.38 1.13
N GLY A 121 -5.23 -6.13 0.32
CA GLY A 121 -4.64 -7.05 -0.66
C GLY A 121 -3.93 -8.21 0.04
N LEU A 122 -2.64 -8.34 -0.17
CA LEU A 122 -1.77 -9.30 0.53
C LEU A 122 -1.34 -8.81 1.93
N GLY A 123 -1.77 -7.60 2.32
CA GLY A 123 -1.38 -6.94 3.55
C GLY A 123 -0.40 -5.79 3.33
N THR A 124 0.48 -5.57 4.30
CA THR A 124 1.53 -4.54 4.25
C THR A 124 2.92 -5.18 4.25
N ILE A 125 3.97 -4.37 4.37
CA ILE A 125 5.34 -4.86 4.28
C ILE A 125 6.21 -4.43 5.47
N ASP A 126 7.10 -5.33 5.88
CA ASP A 126 8.32 -5.01 6.62
C ASP A 126 9.44 -4.81 5.61
N ALA A 127 9.81 -3.57 5.35
CA ALA A 127 10.75 -3.24 4.29
C ALA A 127 12.13 -3.87 4.47
N ALA A 128 12.58 -4.06 5.71
CA ALA A 128 13.88 -4.67 5.98
C ALA A 128 13.96 -6.13 5.52
N GLN A 129 12.86 -6.85 5.64
CA GLN A 129 12.76 -8.23 5.18
C GLN A 129 12.27 -8.33 3.73
N PHE A 130 11.39 -7.42 3.33
CA PHE A 130 10.78 -7.41 2.00
C PHE A 130 11.78 -7.14 0.87
N VAL A 131 12.67 -6.17 1.05
CA VAL A 131 13.63 -5.76 0.01
C VAL A 131 14.50 -6.93 -0.47
N PRO A 132 15.21 -7.67 0.41
CA PRO A 132 16.03 -8.79 -0.04
C PRO A 132 15.21 -9.94 -0.64
N GLU A 133 14.01 -10.19 -0.14
CA GLU A 133 13.16 -11.26 -0.67
C GLU A 133 12.57 -10.90 -2.04
N LEU A 134 12.15 -9.64 -2.24
CA LEU A 134 11.69 -9.19 -3.56
C LEU A 134 12.82 -9.21 -4.60
N ALA A 135 14.02 -8.78 -4.21
CA ALA A 135 15.19 -8.81 -5.09
C ALA A 135 15.49 -10.24 -5.59
N LYS A 136 15.34 -11.24 -4.73
CA LYS A 136 15.50 -12.66 -5.12
C LYS A 136 14.33 -13.19 -5.96
N ALA A 137 13.09 -12.81 -5.59
CA ALA A 137 11.88 -13.36 -6.21
C ALA A 137 11.59 -12.79 -7.60
N ALA A 138 12.13 -11.61 -7.94
CA ALA A 138 11.90 -10.91 -9.21
C ALA A 138 13.06 -11.07 -10.21
N GLY A 139 14.07 -11.85 -9.83
CA GLY A 139 15.24 -12.19 -10.66
C GLY A 139 14.97 -13.30 -11.67
#